data_30bad1843f0bd66e281ee45dc2159c53
#
_entry.id   30bad1843f0bd66e281ee45dc2159c53
#
_cell.length_a   1.000
_cell.length_b   1.000
_cell.length_c   1.000
_cell.angle_alpha   90.00
_cell.angle_beta   90.00
_cell.angle_gamma   90.00
#
_symmetry.space_group_name_H-M   'P 1'
#
loop_
_entity.id
_entity.type
_entity.pdbx_description
1 polymer ?
#
loop_
_entity_poly.entity_id
_entity_poly.type
_entity_poly.pdbx_seq_one_letter_code
_entity_poly.pdbx_strand_id
1 'polypeptide(L)'
;MLLQKDLTPYRSCVFATHGYFGKDVPGIQEPVLILTLPDQPDGQDGFLRMTEVMGLKMNADTVALTACQTGLGKQISGEGTMGMGRAFQYAGAKSVLMSLWSVAEKSSVQMVESFFRHMKEGKNKLEALKLARDEIRKEGYDHPFFWAPFILVGEVD
;
A
#
# COMPACT_ATOMS: atom_id res chain seq x y z
N MET A 1 14.87 8.71 -10.06
CA MET A 1 13.44 8.91 -9.84
C MET A 1 12.72 7.57 -9.89
N LEU A 2 11.58 7.38 -9.19
CA LEU A 2 10.91 6.07 -9.13
C LEU A 2 10.41 5.62 -10.50
N LEU A 3 9.79 6.52 -11.27
CA LEU A 3 9.24 6.23 -12.61
C LEU A 3 10.29 5.81 -13.66
N GLN A 4 11.56 6.09 -13.42
CA GLN A 4 12.66 5.70 -14.30
C GLN A 4 13.44 4.50 -13.78
N LYS A 5 13.10 4.01 -12.56
CA LYS A 5 13.78 2.85 -11.99
C LYS A 5 13.18 1.55 -12.51
N ASP A 6 14.07 0.63 -12.85
CA ASP A 6 13.69 -0.76 -13.03
C ASP A 6 13.45 -1.37 -11.65
N LEU A 7 12.21 -1.73 -11.37
CA LEU A 7 11.80 -2.37 -10.11
C LEU A 7 11.75 -3.89 -10.21
N THR A 8 12.06 -4.46 -11.36
CA THR A 8 12.01 -5.93 -11.57
C THR A 8 12.94 -6.73 -10.66
N PRO A 9 14.09 -6.21 -10.17
CA PRO A 9 14.94 -6.94 -9.23
C PRO A 9 14.37 -7.10 -7.82
N TYR A 10 13.37 -6.29 -7.45
CA TYR A 10 12.84 -6.28 -6.08
C TYR A 10 11.69 -7.25 -5.93
N ARG A 11 11.84 -8.24 -5.03
CA ARG A 11 10.77 -9.19 -4.70
C ARG A 11 9.66 -8.59 -3.84
N SER A 12 9.99 -7.57 -3.06
CA SER A 12 9.03 -6.87 -2.22
C SER A 12 9.25 -5.38 -2.29
N CYS A 13 8.16 -4.62 -2.40
CA CYS A 13 8.18 -3.17 -2.38
C CYS A 13 7.21 -2.68 -1.30
N VAL A 14 7.63 -1.72 -0.49
CA VAL A 14 6.78 -1.10 0.53
C VAL A 14 6.66 0.39 0.25
N PHE A 15 5.43 0.86 0.10
CA PHE A 15 5.12 2.27 -0.02
C PHE A 15 4.55 2.75 1.32
N ALA A 16 5.48 3.14 2.23
CA ALA A 16 5.16 3.71 3.54
C ALA A 16 5.01 5.23 3.40
N THR A 17 3.88 5.66 2.86
CA THR A 17 3.61 7.06 2.54
C THR A 17 2.14 7.39 2.70
N HIS A 18 1.74 8.62 2.40
CA HIS A 18 0.35 9.02 2.38
C HIS A 18 -0.28 8.77 1.01
N GLY A 19 -1.52 8.32 1.01
CA GLY A 19 -2.34 8.18 -0.19
C GLY A 19 -3.51 9.14 -0.15
N TYR A 20 -3.87 9.70 -1.31
CA TYR A 20 -5.06 10.50 -1.49
C TYR A 20 -5.88 9.94 -2.65
N PHE A 21 -7.19 10.05 -2.55
CA PHE A 21 -8.09 9.50 -3.56
C PHE A 21 -9.02 10.60 -4.06
N GLY A 22 -8.89 10.93 -5.35
CA GLY A 22 -9.81 11.82 -6.03
C GLY A 22 -9.68 13.29 -5.60
N LYS A 23 -10.78 13.91 -5.19
CA LYS A 23 -10.93 15.37 -5.06
C LYS A 23 -10.15 16.04 -3.91
N ASP A 24 -9.36 15.29 -3.17
CA ASP A 24 -8.65 15.82 -1.99
C ASP A 24 -7.43 16.67 -2.36
N VAL A 25 -6.91 16.50 -3.58
CA VAL A 25 -5.81 17.30 -4.11
C VAL A 25 -6.30 18.11 -5.30
N PRO A 26 -6.23 19.47 -5.26
CA PRO A 26 -6.65 20.30 -6.37
C PRO A 26 -5.96 19.91 -7.68
N GLY A 27 -6.76 19.70 -8.73
CA GLY A 27 -6.24 19.33 -10.05
C GLY A 27 -5.94 17.86 -10.26
N ILE A 28 -6.09 17.00 -9.24
CA ILE A 28 -5.91 15.55 -9.35
C ILE A 28 -7.27 14.88 -9.20
N GLN A 29 -7.63 14.03 -10.18
CA GLN A 29 -8.92 13.32 -10.20
C GLN A 29 -8.79 11.82 -10.01
N GLU A 30 -7.57 11.31 -9.85
CA GLU A 30 -7.26 9.90 -9.69
C GLU A 30 -6.54 9.63 -8.35
N PRO A 31 -6.48 8.38 -7.88
CA PRO A 31 -5.71 8.00 -6.71
C PRO A 31 -4.22 8.32 -6.89
N VAL A 32 -3.60 8.86 -5.82
CA VAL A 32 -2.18 9.20 -5.81
C VAL A 32 -1.52 8.75 -4.50
N LEU A 33 -0.25 8.39 -4.57
CA LEU A 33 0.64 8.27 -3.43
C LEU A 33 1.53 9.50 -3.38
N ILE A 34 1.70 10.08 -2.19
CA ILE A 34 2.61 11.20 -2.01
C ILE A 34 4.00 10.64 -1.77
N LEU A 35 4.90 10.91 -2.69
CA LEU A 35 6.33 10.66 -2.52
C LEU A 35 7.00 11.89 -1.91
N THR A 36 8.31 11.84 -1.72
CA THR A 36 9.08 13.00 -1.31
C THR A 36 8.94 14.11 -2.34
N LEU A 37 8.45 15.27 -1.91
CA LEU A 37 8.38 16.44 -2.77
C LEU A 37 9.82 16.92 -3.05
N PRO A 38 10.24 17.04 -4.31
CA PRO A 38 11.56 17.54 -4.64
C PRO A 38 11.65 19.03 -4.33
N ASP A 39 12.80 19.47 -3.79
CA ASP A 39 13.08 20.90 -3.55
C ASP A 39 13.28 21.69 -4.88
N GLN A 40 13.36 21.00 -6.00
CA GLN A 40 13.61 21.57 -7.31
C GLN A 40 12.66 21.00 -8.38
N PRO A 41 12.24 21.83 -9.32
CA PRO A 41 11.23 21.50 -10.31
C PRO A 41 11.83 20.82 -11.55
N ASP A 42 12.24 19.58 -11.45
CA ASP A 42 12.54 18.78 -12.65
C ASP A 42 11.25 18.29 -13.34
N GLY A 43 10.17 19.08 -13.24
CA GLY A 43 8.85 18.72 -13.76
C GLY A 43 8.11 17.64 -12.97
N GLN A 44 8.59 17.32 -11.77
CA GLN A 44 8.03 16.30 -10.90
C GLN A 44 7.32 16.95 -9.72
N ASP A 45 6.08 16.57 -9.54
CA ASP A 45 5.20 17.15 -8.52
C ASP A 45 5.17 16.35 -7.20
N GLY A 46 5.96 15.27 -7.09
CA GLY A 46 6.02 14.42 -5.90
C GLY A 46 4.81 13.50 -5.71
N PHE A 47 3.90 13.47 -6.66
CA PHE A 47 2.77 12.55 -6.68
C PHE A 47 3.07 11.36 -7.58
N LEU A 48 2.74 10.16 -7.10
CA LEU A 48 2.72 8.95 -7.91
C LEU A 48 1.26 8.60 -8.19
N ARG A 49 0.81 8.94 -9.39
CA ARG A 49 -0.57 8.74 -9.84
C ARG A 49 -0.83 7.28 -10.17
N MET A 50 -2.07 6.86 -10.04
CA MET A 50 -2.49 5.51 -10.42
C MET A 50 -2.09 5.17 -11.88
N THR A 51 -2.27 6.11 -12.80
CA THR A 51 -1.86 5.95 -14.21
C THR A 51 -0.35 5.81 -14.36
N GLU A 52 0.44 6.48 -13.55
CA GLU A 52 1.91 6.35 -13.53
C GLU A 52 2.36 5.02 -12.92
N VAL A 53 1.65 4.54 -11.87
CA VAL A 53 1.89 3.20 -11.32
C VAL A 53 1.72 2.12 -12.38
N MET A 54 0.70 2.22 -13.24
CA MET A 54 0.49 1.27 -14.33
C MET A 54 1.64 1.26 -15.36
N GLY A 55 2.41 2.33 -15.44
CA GLY A 55 3.61 2.43 -16.28
C GLY A 55 4.88 1.88 -15.65
N LEU A 56 4.88 1.53 -14.38
CA LEU A 56 6.04 0.93 -13.71
C LEU A 56 6.32 -0.47 -14.25
N LYS A 57 7.59 -0.86 -14.20
CA LYS A 57 8.00 -2.24 -14.51
C LYS A 57 8.48 -2.91 -13.24
N MET A 58 7.76 -3.91 -12.78
CA MET A 58 8.11 -4.67 -11.59
C MET A 58 7.84 -6.17 -11.79
N ASN A 59 8.48 -6.98 -10.96
CA ASN A 59 8.22 -8.41 -10.84
C ASN A 59 8.14 -8.75 -9.35
N ALA A 60 7.41 -7.93 -8.62
CA ALA A 60 7.34 -8.04 -7.17
C ALA A 60 6.40 -9.18 -6.77
N ASP A 61 6.86 -10.00 -5.87
CA ASP A 61 6.03 -11.03 -5.24
C ASP A 61 4.94 -10.39 -4.36
N THR A 62 5.31 -9.29 -3.66
CA THR A 62 4.35 -8.54 -2.84
C THR A 62 4.68 -7.04 -2.84
N VAL A 63 3.66 -6.23 -3.05
CA VAL A 63 3.68 -4.79 -2.79
C VAL A 63 2.86 -4.52 -1.53
N ALA A 64 3.39 -3.78 -0.56
CA ALA A 64 2.64 -3.32 0.59
C ALA A 64 2.39 -1.81 0.50
N LEU A 65 1.13 -1.43 0.59
CA LEU A 65 0.68 -0.05 0.64
C LEU A 65 0.20 0.26 2.05
N THR A 66 1.03 0.94 2.84
CA THR A 66 0.64 1.45 4.16
C THR A 66 0.06 2.86 4.07
N ALA A 67 -0.14 3.34 2.87
CA ALA A 67 -0.75 4.63 2.58
C ALA A 67 -2.17 4.66 3.12
N CYS A 68 -2.30 5.13 4.35
CA CYS A 68 -3.58 5.38 4.96
C CYS A 68 -4.18 6.64 4.34
N GLN A 69 -5.44 6.56 3.98
CA GLN A 69 -6.22 7.70 3.57
C GLN A 69 -6.28 8.73 4.72
N THR A 70 -5.59 9.84 4.59
CA THR A 70 -5.60 10.93 5.57
C THR A 70 -6.73 11.94 5.33
N GLY A 71 -7.69 11.62 4.49
CA GLY A 71 -8.86 12.45 4.24
C GLY A 71 -9.82 12.44 5.43
N LEU A 72 -9.79 13.49 6.24
CA LEU A 72 -10.76 13.74 7.29
C LEU A 72 -12.20 13.74 6.73
N GLY A 73 -12.95 12.69 7.00
CA GLY A 73 -14.40 12.79 7.14
C GLY A 73 -15.29 12.56 5.95
N LYS A 74 -14.85 11.99 4.82
CA LYS A 74 -15.78 11.52 3.78
C LYS A 74 -15.47 10.07 3.40
N GLN A 75 -16.49 9.23 3.46
CA GLN A 75 -16.49 7.87 2.91
C GLN A 75 -16.02 7.94 1.47
N ILE A 76 -14.79 7.49 1.24
CA ILE A 76 -14.38 7.18 -0.12
C ILE A 76 -14.76 5.72 -0.31
N SER A 77 -15.55 5.48 -1.33
CA SER A 77 -15.85 4.12 -1.78
C SER A 77 -14.53 3.36 -1.90
N GLY A 78 -14.46 2.13 -1.42
CA GLY A 78 -13.27 1.28 -1.49
C GLY A 78 -12.69 1.09 -2.89
N GLU A 79 -13.34 1.63 -3.91
CA GLU A 79 -12.96 1.63 -5.32
C GLU A 79 -11.59 2.30 -5.58
N GLY A 80 -11.29 3.43 -4.91
CA GLY A 80 -9.99 4.11 -5.12
C GLY A 80 -8.81 3.29 -4.61
N THR A 81 -8.94 2.71 -3.42
CA THR A 81 -7.91 1.82 -2.85
C THR A 81 -7.74 0.57 -3.70
N MET A 82 -8.84 -0.04 -4.12
CA MET A 82 -8.82 -1.20 -5.00
C MET A 82 -8.25 -0.87 -6.38
N GLY A 83 -8.51 0.34 -6.90
CA GLY A 83 -7.93 0.82 -8.15
C GLY A 83 -6.40 0.89 -8.08
N MET A 84 -5.85 1.46 -7.01
CA MET A 84 -4.40 1.54 -6.80
C MET A 84 -3.79 0.13 -6.69
N GLY A 85 -4.42 -0.79 -5.97
CA GLY A 85 -3.97 -2.18 -5.90
C GLY A 85 -3.91 -2.87 -7.27
N ARG A 86 -4.95 -2.68 -8.08
CA ARG A 86 -4.98 -3.20 -9.46
C ARG A 86 -3.92 -2.57 -10.36
N ALA A 87 -3.63 -1.28 -10.18
CA ALA A 87 -2.56 -0.61 -10.91
C ALA A 87 -1.18 -1.24 -10.63
N PHE A 88 -0.89 -1.55 -9.37
CA PHE A 88 0.34 -2.28 -9.02
C PHE A 88 0.36 -3.70 -9.59
N GLN A 89 -0.76 -4.41 -9.60
CA GLN A 89 -0.83 -5.73 -10.25
C GLN A 89 -0.59 -5.62 -11.76
N TYR A 90 -1.17 -4.62 -12.41
CA TYR A 90 -0.93 -4.35 -13.82
C TYR A 90 0.56 -4.06 -14.10
N ALA A 91 1.24 -3.36 -13.19
CA ALA A 91 2.67 -3.08 -13.25
C ALA A 91 3.57 -4.32 -13.03
N GLY A 92 2.99 -5.46 -12.60
CA GLY A 92 3.70 -6.73 -12.41
C GLY A 92 3.84 -7.19 -10.96
N ALA A 93 3.10 -6.60 -10.03
CA ALA A 93 3.01 -7.13 -8.67
C ALA A 93 2.07 -8.34 -8.63
N LYS A 94 2.52 -9.48 -8.09
CA LYS A 94 1.69 -10.67 -7.95
C LYS A 94 0.60 -10.49 -6.90
N SER A 95 0.93 -9.82 -5.80
CA SER A 95 -0.01 -9.51 -4.75
C SER A 95 0.24 -8.12 -4.16
N VAL A 96 -0.83 -7.53 -3.62
CA VAL A 96 -0.79 -6.22 -2.96
C VAL A 96 -1.45 -6.34 -1.60
N LEU A 97 -0.69 -6.05 -0.54
CA LEU A 97 -1.20 -5.85 0.81
C LEU A 97 -1.56 -4.39 0.97
N MET A 98 -2.81 -4.10 1.34
CA MET A 98 -3.28 -2.72 1.50
C MET A 98 -4.29 -2.59 2.63
N SER A 99 -4.55 -1.36 3.04
CA SER A 99 -5.57 -1.03 4.04
C SER A 99 -6.78 -0.36 3.39
N LEU A 100 -7.98 -0.80 3.77
CA LEU A 100 -9.26 -0.26 3.26
C LEU A 100 -9.66 1.06 3.90
N TRP A 101 -9.12 1.37 5.09
CA TRP A 101 -9.34 2.65 5.78
C TRP A 101 -8.10 3.05 6.56
N SER A 102 -8.08 4.30 7.00
CA SER A 102 -6.98 4.85 7.79
C SER A 102 -6.89 4.19 9.16
N VAL A 103 -5.73 3.68 9.49
CA VAL A 103 -5.39 3.07 10.77
C VAL A 103 -4.25 3.86 11.41
N ALA A 104 -4.11 3.77 12.72
CA ALA A 104 -2.99 4.40 13.42
C ALA A 104 -1.64 3.92 12.86
N GLU A 105 -0.73 4.85 12.63
CA GLU A 105 0.57 4.57 12.01
C GLU A 105 1.32 3.43 12.71
N LYS A 106 1.35 3.44 14.04
CA LYS A 106 2.05 2.42 14.81
C LYS A 106 1.53 1.00 14.56
N SER A 107 0.21 0.81 14.56
CA SER A 107 -0.38 -0.51 14.29
C SER A 107 -0.21 -0.93 12.83
N SER A 108 -0.18 0.03 11.91
CA SER A 108 0.08 -0.25 10.47
C SER A 108 1.51 -0.72 10.26
N VAL A 109 2.49 -0.07 10.86
CA VAL A 109 3.90 -0.48 10.80
C VAL A 109 4.06 -1.89 11.36
N GLN A 110 3.54 -2.13 12.58
CA GLN A 110 3.61 -3.45 13.21
C GLN A 110 2.97 -4.55 12.36
N MET A 111 1.82 -4.27 11.74
CA MET A 111 1.13 -5.20 10.85
C MET A 111 2.01 -5.60 9.67
N VAL A 112 2.60 -4.62 8.98
CA VAL A 112 3.43 -4.86 7.79
C VAL A 112 4.73 -5.57 8.17
N GLU A 113 5.38 -5.16 9.25
CA GLU A 113 6.59 -5.82 9.77
C GLU A 113 6.32 -7.28 10.12
N SER A 114 5.24 -7.56 10.86
CA SER A 114 4.84 -8.91 11.21
C SER A 114 4.53 -9.76 9.98
N PHE A 115 3.78 -9.22 9.03
CA PHE A 115 3.46 -9.89 7.77
C PHE A 115 4.73 -10.32 7.02
N PHE A 116 5.68 -9.41 6.78
CA PHE A 116 6.91 -9.75 6.07
C PHE A 116 7.84 -10.67 6.88
N ARG A 117 7.83 -10.58 8.20
CA ARG A 117 8.57 -11.49 9.07
C ARG A 117 8.08 -12.93 8.89
N HIS A 118 6.76 -13.15 8.94
CA HIS A 118 6.18 -14.48 8.73
C HIS A 118 6.41 -15.00 7.31
N MET A 119 6.36 -14.14 6.29
CA MET A 119 6.74 -14.55 4.94
C MET A 119 8.21 -14.98 4.87
N LYS A 120 9.12 -14.28 5.55
CA LYS A 120 10.53 -14.66 5.64
C LYS A 120 10.74 -15.99 6.37
N GLU A 121 9.88 -16.33 7.32
CA GLU A 121 9.84 -17.61 8.03
C GLU A 121 9.24 -18.75 7.17
N GLY A 122 8.87 -18.49 5.92
CA GLY A 122 8.37 -19.48 4.97
C GLY A 122 6.85 -19.68 5.00
N LYS A 123 6.10 -18.81 5.67
CA LYS A 123 4.64 -18.84 5.61
C LYS A 123 4.16 -18.31 4.27
N ASN A 124 3.07 -18.88 3.75
CA ASN A 124 2.39 -18.27 2.61
C ASN A 124 1.73 -16.94 3.04
N LYS A 125 1.34 -16.12 2.06
CA LYS A 125 0.85 -14.76 2.30
C LYS A 125 -0.44 -14.71 3.14
N LEU A 126 -1.34 -15.69 2.99
CA LEU A 126 -2.56 -15.76 3.80
C LEU A 126 -2.26 -16.11 5.25
N GLU A 127 -1.39 -17.09 5.49
CA GLU A 127 -0.95 -17.45 6.83
C GLU A 127 -0.20 -16.29 7.48
N ALA A 128 0.70 -15.63 6.75
CA ALA A 128 1.45 -14.48 7.23
C ALA A 128 0.52 -13.34 7.64
N LEU A 129 -0.49 -13.02 6.82
CA LEU A 129 -1.48 -11.97 7.16
C LEU A 129 -2.33 -12.37 8.37
N LYS A 130 -2.75 -13.62 8.47
CA LYS A 130 -3.49 -14.13 9.62
C LYS A 130 -2.68 -14.00 10.92
N LEU A 131 -1.43 -14.46 10.91
CA LEU A 131 -0.52 -14.39 12.06
C LEU A 131 -0.24 -12.94 12.45
N ALA A 132 -0.02 -12.05 11.48
CA ALA A 132 0.18 -10.64 11.75
C ALA A 132 -1.05 -10.01 12.44
N ARG A 133 -2.26 -10.31 11.99
CA ARG A 133 -3.51 -9.87 12.65
C ARG A 133 -3.63 -10.40 14.09
N ASP A 134 -3.29 -11.65 14.30
CA ASP A 134 -3.36 -12.27 15.64
C ASP A 134 -2.34 -11.65 16.61
N GLU A 135 -1.16 -11.26 16.14
CA GLU A 135 -0.14 -10.55 16.92
C GLU A 135 -0.61 -9.13 17.28
N ILE A 136 -1.07 -8.36 16.32
CA ILE A 136 -1.57 -6.99 16.56
C ILE A 136 -2.67 -6.99 17.63
N ARG A 137 -3.58 -7.97 17.59
CA ARG A 137 -4.64 -8.12 18.59
C ARG A 137 -4.08 -8.38 19.98
N LYS A 138 -3.00 -9.19 20.11
CA LYS A 138 -2.35 -9.48 21.39
C LYS A 138 -1.55 -8.30 21.95
N GLU A 139 -1.11 -7.39 21.09
CA GLU A 139 -0.36 -6.18 21.47
C GLU A 139 -1.26 -5.01 21.92
N GLY A 140 -2.54 -5.26 22.15
CA GLY A 140 -3.51 -4.28 22.65
C GLY A 140 -4.32 -3.57 21.57
N TYR A 141 -4.19 -3.98 20.31
CA TYR A 141 -5.03 -3.51 19.20
C TYR A 141 -6.13 -4.53 18.88
N ASP A 142 -6.87 -4.98 19.91
CA ASP A 142 -7.90 -6.02 19.80
C ASP A 142 -9.15 -5.57 19.02
N HIS A 143 -9.42 -4.24 18.99
CA HIS A 143 -10.55 -3.71 18.24
C HIS A 143 -10.34 -3.92 16.73
N PRO A 144 -11.36 -4.44 15.99
CA PRO A 144 -11.24 -4.72 14.54
C PRO A 144 -10.79 -3.55 13.67
N PHE A 145 -11.00 -2.32 14.12
CA PHE A 145 -10.56 -1.12 13.43
C PHE A 145 -9.06 -1.16 13.07
N PHE A 146 -8.22 -1.78 13.91
CA PHE A 146 -6.77 -1.77 13.76
C PHE A 146 -6.23 -2.87 12.86
N TRP A 147 -6.89 -4.01 12.73
CA TRP A 147 -6.39 -5.18 12.02
C TRP A 147 -7.26 -5.64 10.85
N ALA A 148 -8.58 -5.38 10.91
CA ALA A 148 -9.50 -5.85 9.88
C ALA A 148 -9.35 -5.16 8.50
N PRO A 149 -8.90 -3.89 8.40
CA PRO A 149 -8.80 -3.23 7.10
C PRO A 149 -7.73 -3.79 6.18
N PHE A 150 -6.72 -4.48 6.72
CA PHE A 150 -5.64 -5.00 5.90
C PHE A 150 -6.11 -6.18 5.07
N ILE A 151 -6.06 -6.02 3.77
CA ILE A 151 -6.45 -7.05 2.79
C ILE A 151 -5.27 -7.37 1.87
N LEU A 152 -5.30 -8.59 1.36
CA LEU A 152 -4.39 -9.05 0.32
C LEU A 152 -5.18 -9.26 -0.97
N VAL A 153 -4.70 -8.67 -2.07
CA VAL A 153 -5.29 -8.79 -3.40
C VAL A 153 -4.27 -9.43 -4.34
N GLY A 154 -4.66 -10.45 -5.08
CA GLY A 154 -3.80 -11.17 -6.02
C GLY A 154 -3.44 -12.57 -5.56
N GLU A 155 -2.24 -13.03 -5.93
CA GLU A 155 -1.75 -14.37 -5.60
C GLU A 155 -1.47 -14.49 -4.10
N VAL A 156 -1.86 -15.61 -3.51
CA VAL A 156 -1.80 -15.83 -2.06
C VAL A 156 -0.77 -16.89 -1.64
N ASP A 157 -0.13 -17.52 -2.60
CA ASP A 157 0.86 -18.59 -2.41
C ASP A 157 2.26 -18.03 -2.09
#